data_fbf00821ee5e8bbee16f1bea40183b64
#
_entry.id   fbf00821ee5e8bbee16f1bea40183b64
#
_cell.length_a   1.000
_cell.length_b   1.000
_cell.length_c   1.000
_cell.angle_alpha   90.00
_cell.angle_beta   90.00
_cell.angle_gamma   90.00
#
_symmetry.space_group_name_H-M   'P 1'
#
loop_
_entity.id
_entity.type
_entity.pdbx_description
1 polymer ?
#
loop_
_entity_poly.entity_id
_entity_poly.type
_entity_poly.pdbx_seq_one_letter_code
_entity_poly.pdbx_strand_id
1 'polypeptide(L)'
;MCLIPTREVIYEKHHSDMSIFDKSTNLGKCDCSLNDKCRLIEGRIHSMFEGWFGEKKTQFKLWLSLNNELYRRFNDVIIPSSNGTTQIDHILVSPFGLFIVETKNLKGWIYGSETQSKWTQVVYKNKYSFQNPLKQTFRQKKVLSKYLDVEETHIQTVVCFVGDSKFKTELPSNVLSSGLGRYIKQFQDTVLSNDEIAR
;
A
#
# COMPACT_ATOMS: atom_id res chain seq x y z
N MET A 1 -10.82 -34.60 17.24
CA MET A 1 -10.36 -33.61 18.23
C MET A 1 -9.37 -32.73 17.52
N CYS A 2 -9.88 -31.78 16.71
CA CYS A 2 -9.05 -30.85 15.91
C CYS A 2 -8.78 -29.61 16.76
N LEU A 3 -7.53 -29.36 17.04
CA LEU A 3 -7.05 -28.15 17.68
C LEU A 3 -7.18 -27.00 16.68
N ILE A 4 -8.02 -26.05 16.98
CA ILE A 4 -8.13 -24.76 16.34
C ILE A 4 -6.85 -23.99 16.70
N PRO A 5 -6.03 -23.54 15.73
CA PRO A 5 -4.91 -22.68 16.05
C PRO A 5 -5.42 -21.31 16.50
N THR A 6 -5.00 -20.96 17.69
CA THR A 6 -5.16 -19.69 18.37
C THR A 6 -4.90 -18.49 17.46
N ARG A 7 -5.78 -17.49 17.59
CA ARG A 7 -5.64 -16.12 17.08
C ARG A 7 -4.25 -15.58 17.41
N GLU A 8 -3.39 -15.46 16.43
CA GLU A 8 -2.19 -14.64 16.48
C GLU A 8 -2.09 -13.87 15.18
N VAL A 9 -2.26 -12.68 15.33
CA VAL A 9 -1.48 -11.48 15.31
C VAL A 9 -1.69 -10.69 14.04
N ILE A 10 -2.67 -9.77 14.10
CA ILE A 10 -2.63 -8.56 13.30
C ILE A 10 -1.69 -7.61 14.07
N TYR A 11 -0.44 -7.47 13.63
CA TYR A 11 0.43 -6.44 14.16
C TYR A 11 0.15 -5.12 13.44
N GLU A 12 -0.52 -4.21 14.13
CA GLU A 12 -0.41 -2.79 13.82
C GLU A 12 0.97 -2.34 14.28
N LYS A 13 1.80 -1.91 13.35
CA LYS A 13 3.11 -1.37 13.66
C LYS A 13 2.96 0.00 14.31
N HIS A 14 2.84 0.02 15.64
CA HIS A 14 2.79 1.27 16.39
C HIS A 14 4.13 2.03 16.31
N HIS A 15 4.01 3.32 16.16
CA HIS A 15 5.01 4.38 15.97
C HIS A 15 5.99 4.61 17.14
N SER A 16 6.25 3.65 18.01
CA SER A 16 7.04 3.88 19.25
C SER A 16 8.53 3.53 19.18
N ASP A 17 9.05 3.00 18.08
CA ASP A 17 10.46 2.57 18.02
C ASP A 17 11.39 3.46 17.16
N MET A 18 11.14 4.78 17.13
CA MET A 18 12.06 5.73 16.50
C MET A 18 12.68 6.72 17.48
N SER A 19 13.13 6.26 18.63
CA SER A 19 13.91 7.07 19.56
C SER A 19 15.31 6.51 19.77
N ILE A 20 16.14 6.42 18.74
CA ILE A 20 17.61 6.37 18.88
C ILE A 20 18.23 6.85 17.55
N PHE A 21 18.27 8.16 17.35
CA PHE A 21 19.30 8.80 16.52
C PHE A 21 19.76 10.06 17.22
N ASP A 22 20.78 9.90 18.03
CA ASP A 22 21.54 11.00 18.62
C ASP A 22 22.29 11.77 17.53
N LYS A 23 22.10 13.08 17.50
CA LYS A 23 22.70 14.02 16.52
C LYS A 23 24.17 14.36 16.85
N SER A 24 24.93 13.49 17.46
CA SER A 24 26.30 13.81 17.88
C SER A 24 27.34 12.77 17.48
N THR A 25 27.42 12.40 16.21
CA THR A 25 28.61 11.72 15.70
C THR A 25 29.20 12.49 14.52
N ASN A 26 30.35 13.14 14.80
CA ASN A 26 31.27 13.69 13.81
C ASN A 26 31.64 12.60 12.77
N LEU A 27 31.12 12.70 11.57
CA LEU A 27 31.53 11.87 10.45
C LEU A 27 32.87 12.38 9.93
N GLY A 28 33.92 11.67 10.31
CA GLY A 28 35.25 11.81 9.71
C GLY A 28 35.22 11.58 8.20
N LYS A 29 36.13 12.24 7.50
CA LYS A 29 36.33 12.19 6.04
C LYS A 29 36.32 10.74 5.54
N CYS A 30 35.35 10.36 4.71
CA CYS A 30 35.26 9.04 4.09
C CYS A 30 36.05 9.02 2.77
N ASP A 31 36.85 7.97 2.59
CA ASP A 31 37.62 7.64 1.39
C ASP A 31 36.73 7.45 0.14
N CYS A 32 37.22 7.87 -1.04
CA CYS A 32 36.46 7.89 -2.30
C CYS A 32 35.98 6.53 -2.83
N SER A 33 36.39 5.41 -2.27
CA SER A 33 35.91 4.07 -2.68
C SER A 33 34.57 3.66 -2.03
N LEU A 34 34.09 4.41 -1.05
CA LEU A 34 32.80 4.20 -0.36
C LEU A 34 31.64 5.00 -0.96
N ASN A 35 31.95 5.90 -1.92
CA ASN A 35 30.96 6.85 -2.44
C ASN A 35 29.78 6.19 -3.20
N ASP A 36 30.03 5.06 -3.90
CA ASP A 36 28.96 4.36 -4.64
C ASP A 36 28.03 3.59 -3.71
N LYS A 37 28.56 3.01 -2.63
CA LYS A 37 27.73 2.35 -1.61
C LYS A 37 26.95 3.37 -0.78
N CYS A 38 27.54 4.52 -0.45
CA CYS A 38 26.82 5.59 0.24
C CYS A 38 25.71 6.18 -0.63
N ARG A 39 25.94 6.43 -1.92
CA ARG A 39 24.90 6.88 -2.85
C ARG A 39 23.75 5.88 -3.01
N LEU A 40 24.05 4.57 -3.02
CA LEU A 40 23.02 3.53 -3.05
C LEU A 40 22.21 3.48 -1.74
N ILE A 41 22.85 3.72 -0.60
CA ILE A 41 22.18 3.77 0.72
C ILE A 41 21.34 5.06 0.82
N GLU A 42 21.87 6.21 0.41
CA GLU A 42 21.12 7.48 0.38
C GLU A 42 19.92 7.40 -0.57
N GLY A 43 20.07 6.81 -1.76
CA GLY A 43 18.96 6.58 -2.68
C GLY A 43 17.88 5.65 -2.11
N ARG A 44 18.27 4.62 -1.36
CA ARG A 44 17.32 3.72 -0.68
C ARG A 44 16.61 4.42 0.48
N ILE A 45 17.35 5.18 1.30
CA ILE A 45 16.78 5.95 2.41
C ILE A 45 15.82 7.01 1.86
N HIS A 46 16.20 7.74 0.81
CA HIS A 46 15.33 8.75 0.18
C HIS A 46 14.05 8.13 -0.39
N SER A 47 14.13 6.96 -1.03
CA SER A 47 12.95 6.25 -1.53
C SER A 47 12.05 5.72 -0.41
N MET A 48 12.61 5.31 0.72
CA MET A 48 11.84 4.95 1.92
C MET A 48 11.10 6.15 2.50
N PHE A 49 11.75 7.32 2.57
CA PHE A 49 11.10 8.55 3.04
C PHE A 49 10.00 9.04 2.08
N GLU A 50 10.22 8.96 0.77
CA GLU A 50 9.18 9.32 -0.21
C GLU A 50 7.97 8.38 -0.12
N GLY A 51 8.17 7.07 0.09
CA GLY A 51 7.12 6.09 0.35
C GLY A 51 6.30 6.46 1.59
N TRP A 52 6.97 6.72 2.70
CA TRP A 52 6.34 7.10 3.96
C TRP A 52 5.49 8.39 3.87
N PHE A 53 5.97 9.43 3.15
CA PHE A 53 5.18 10.64 2.89
C PHE A 53 3.96 10.36 1.99
N GLY A 54 4.06 9.41 1.07
CA GLY A 54 2.95 9.02 0.20
C GLY A 54 1.83 8.34 0.96
N GLU A 55 2.15 7.41 1.83
CA GLU A 55 1.20 6.71 2.70
C GLU A 55 0.44 7.68 3.60
N LYS A 56 1.14 8.63 4.25
CA LYS A 56 0.50 9.67 5.07
C LYS A 56 -0.45 10.56 4.27
N LYS A 57 -0.12 10.91 3.03
CA LYS A 57 -1.04 11.67 2.16
C LYS A 57 -2.29 10.88 1.83
N THR A 58 -2.16 9.58 1.60
CA THR A 58 -3.31 8.70 1.33
C THR A 58 -4.17 8.54 2.57
N GLN A 59 -3.58 8.30 3.73
CA GLN A 59 -4.29 8.25 5.01
C GLN A 59 -5.08 9.54 5.26
N PHE A 60 -4.46 10.69 5.05
CA PHE A 60 -5.10 11.99 5.22
C PHE A 60 -6.26 12.20 4.24
N LYS A 61 -6.09 11.83 2.96
CA LYS A 61 -7.17 11.91 1.95
C LYS A 61 -8.33 10.98 2.28
N LEU A 62 -8.07 9.77 2.74
CA LEU A 62 -9.08 8.83 3.20
C LEU A 62 -9.82 9.35 4.42
N TRP A 63 -9.07 9.92 5.37
CA TRP A 63 -9.65 10.48 6.60
C TRP A 63 -10.62 11.63 6.31
N LEU A 64 -10.29 12.51 5.35
CA LEU A 64 -11.12 13.66 4.98
C LEU A 64 -12.36 13.31 4.16
N SER A 65 -12.37 12.17 3.44
CA SER A 65 -13.37 11.89 2.40
C SER A 65 -14.39 10.82 2.77
N LEU A 66 -14.12 10.00 3.78
CA LEU A 66 -14.95 8.87 4.17
C LEU A 66 -15.44 9.01 5.62
N ASN A 67 -16.72 8.68 5.86
CA ASN A 67 -17.29 8.66 7.20
C ASN A 67 -16.65 7.56 8.05
N ASN A 68 -16.11 7.92 9.23
CA ASN A 68 -15.45 7.00 10.15
C ASN A 68 -16.40 5.96 10.77
N GLU A 69 -17.69 6.25 10.85
CA GLU A 69 -18.69 5.32 11.36
C GLU A 69 -18.96 4.16 10.39
N LEU A 70 -18.89 4.45 9.08
CA LEU A 70 -19.14 3.47 8.03
C LEU A 70 -17.87 2.75 7.56
N TYR A 71 -16.70 3.39 7.67
CA TYR A 71 -15.44 2.87 7.15
C TYR A 71 -14.39 2.75 8.25
N ARG A 72 -14.16 1.53 8.73
CA ARG A 72 -13.02 1.24 9.62
C ARG A 72 -11.75 1.14 8.77
N ARG A 73 -10.65 1.70 9.27
CA ARG A 73 -9.39 1.79 8.54
C ARG A 73 -8.29 1.08 9.29
N PHE A 74 -7.57 0.23 8.56
CA PHE A 74 -6.39 -0.45 9.04
C PHE A 74 -5.24 -0.08 8.10
N ASN A 75 -4.10 0.26 8.66
CA ASN A 75 -2.94 0.69 7.89
C ASN A 75 -1.78 -0.23 8.22
N ASP A 76 -0.89 -0.45 7.23
CA ASP A 76 0.35 -1.21 7.42
C ASP A 76 0.11 -2.64 7.94
N VAL A 77 -0.92 -3.28 7.43
CA VAL A 77 -1.37 -4.59 7.92
C VAL A 77 -0.47 -5.67 7.34
N ILE A 78 0.08 -6.53 8.23
CA ILE A 78 0.87 -7.69 7.84
C ILE A 78 0.07 -8.94 8.15
N ILE A 79 -0.22 -9.75 7.12
CA ILE A 79 -0.95 -11.01 7.26
C ILE A 79 -0.10 -12.19 6.81
N PRO A 80 -0.27 -13.37 7.44
CA PRO A 80 0.41 -14.60 7.03
C PRO A 80 -0.05 -15.02 5.63
N SER A 81 0.88 -15.54 4.84
CA SER A 81 0.60 -16.16 3.55
C SER A 81 1.33 -17.49 3.42
N SER A 82 1.02 -18.28 2.39
CA SER A 82 1.64 -19.60 2.18
C SER A 82 3.17 -19.57 2.09
N ASN A 83 3.75 -18.44 1.67
CA ASN A 83 5.19 -18.28 1.44
C ASN A 83 5.79 -17.15 2.30
N GLY A 84 5.30 -16.97 3.53
CA GLY A 84 5.77 -15.93 4.45
C GLY A 84 4.66 -14.96 4.84
N THR A 85 4.87 -13.67 4.66
CA THR A 85 3.90 -12.63 5.01
C THR A 85 3.58 -11.73 3.81
N THR A 86 2.42 -11.11 3.84
CA THR A 86 1.99 -10.10 2.87
C THR A 86 1.67 -8.82 3.62
N GLN A 87 2.29 -7.73 3.22
CA GLN A 87 1.97 -6.40 3.73
C GLN A 87 0.93 -5.75 2.82
N ILE A 88 -0.04 -5.08 3.42
CA ILE A 88 -1.08 -4.30 2.75
C ILE A 88 -1.03 -2.89 3.32
N ASP A 89 -0.86 -1.88 2.47
CA ASP A 89 -0.71 -0.48 2.89
C ASP A 89 -1.94 0.00 3.65
N HIS A 90 -3.15 -0.20 3.08
CA HIS A 90 -4.39 0.19 3.71
C HIS A 90 -5.50 -0.82 3.42
N ILE A 91 -6.29 -1.15 4.44
CA ILE A 91 -7.53 -1.89 4.33
C ILE A 91 -8.66 -1.02 4.88
N LEU A 92 -9.74 -0.88 4.12
CA LEU A 92 -10.98 -0.28 4.59
C LEU A 92 -12.01 -1.38 4.73
N VAL A 93 -12.68 -1.42 5.88
CA VAL A 93 -13.77 -2.35 6.17
C VAL A 93 -15.06 -1.55 6.29
N SER A 94 -16.07 -1.96 5.54
CA SER A 94 -17.39 -1.31 5.53
C SER A 94 -18.49 -2.31 5.23
N PRO A 95 -19.77 -1.97 5.43
CA PRO A 95 -20.90 -2.79 4.98
C PRO A 95 -20.88 -3.05 3.46
N PHE A 96 -20.23 -2.19 2.70
CA PHE A 96 -20.13 -2.26 1.23
C PHE A 96 -18.96 -3.11 0.74
N GLY A 97 -18.23 -3.77 1.65
CA GLY A 97 -17.11 -4.65 1.39
C GLY A 97 -15.79 -4.17 1.98
N LEU A 98 -14.76 -4.91 1.63
CA LEU A 98 -13.38 -4.65 1.98
C LEU A 98 -12.68 -3.94 0.80
N PHE A 99 -11.87 -2.93 1.09
CA PHE A 99 -11.09 -2.24 0.05
C PHE A 99 -9.61 -2.30 0.41
N ILE A 100 -8.84 -2.95 -0.46
CA ILE A 100 -7.37 -2.91 -0.41
C ILE A 100 -6.93 -1.69 -1.20
N VAL A 101 -6.20 -0.77 -0.56
CA VAL A 101 -5.65 0.42 -1.22
C VAL A 101 -4.12 0.34 -1.17
N GLU A 102 -3.53 0.10 -2.33
CA GLU A 102 -2.08 0.14 -2.54
C GLU A 102 -1.66 1.54 -2.93
N THR A 103 -0.65 2.09 -2.28
CA THR A 103 -0.18 3.45 -2.51
C THR A 103 1.13 3.47 -3.27
N LYS A 104 1.22 4.28 -4.32
CA LYS A 104 2.45 4.52 -5.07
C LYS A 104 2.79 6.00 -5.08
N ASN A 105 3.87 6.38 -4.38
CA ASN A 105 4.38 7.75 -4.40
C ASN A 105 5.45 7.87 -5.50
N LEU A 106 5.01 8.00 -6.75
CA LEU A 106 5.88 8.11 -7.92
C LEU A 106 5.64 9.43 -8.64
N LYS A 107 6.70 9.96 -9.26
CA LYS A 107 6.66 11.17 -10.10
C LYS A 107 7.00 10.85 -11.55
N GLY A 108 6.62 11.75 -12.46
CA GLY A 108 6.94 11.62 -13.88
C GLY A 108 5.94 10.78 -14.65
N TRP A 109 6.36 10.15 -15.71
CA TRP A 109 5.48 9.39 -16.60
C TRP A 109 5.44 7.92 -16.21
N ILE A 110 4.22 7.38 -16.16
CA ILE A 110 3.98 5.97 -15.84
C ILE A 110 3.43 5.28 -17.08
N TYR A 111 4.07 4.18 -17.44
CA TYR A 111 3.67 3.28 -18.51
C TYR A 111 3.41 1.90 -17.93
N GLY A 112 2.27 1.32 -18.24
CA GLY A 112 1.92 -0.01 -17.78
C GLY A 112 0.64 -0.54 -18.41
N SER A 113 0.36 -1.81 -18.17
CA SER A 113 -0.88 -2.48 -18.52
C SER A 113 -1.21 -3.56 -17.50
N GLU A 114 -2.43 -4.09 -17.52
CA GLU A 114 -2.84 -5.17 -16.62
C GLU A 114 -1.99 -6.43 -16.77
N THR A 115 -1.63 -6.76 -18.01
CA THR A 115 -0.97 -8.02 -18.35
C THR A 115 0.52 -8.06 -18.02
N GLN A 116 1.19 -6.91 -18.08
CA GLN A 116 2.64 -6.83 -17.84
C GLN A 116 3.01 -7.21 -16.41
N SER A 117 4.17 -7.84 -16.22
CA SER A 117 4.69 -8.18 -14.89
C SER A 117 5.27 -6.94 -14.17
N LYS A 118 5.81 -6.02 -14.93
CA LYS A 118 6.44 -4.78 -14.45
C LYS A 118 5.93 -3.59 -15.23
N TRP A 119 5.83 -2.45 -14.54
CA TRP A 119 5.54 -1.14 -15.13
C TRP A 119 6.81 -0.31 -15.20
N THR A 120 6.78 0.75 -16.00
CA THR A 120 7.92 1.63 -16.20
C THR A 120 7.57 3.05 -15.73
N GLN A 121 8.41 3.60 -14.89
CA GLN A 121 8.45 5.02 -14.55
C GLN A 121 9.51 5.72 -15.37
N VAL A 122 9.22 6.88 -15.94
CA VAL A 122 10.16 7.74 -16.63
C VAL A 122 10.23 9.09 -15.92
N VAL A 123 11.43 9.42 -15.41
CA VAL A 123 11.70 10.69 -14.77
C VAL A 123 12.84 11.36 -15.53
N TYR A 124 12.55 12.46 -16.22
CA TYR A 124 13.44 13.10 -17.20
C TYR A 124 13.89 12.10 -18.28
N LYS A 125 15.18 11.76 -18.32
CA LYS A 125 15.77 10.80 -19.27
C LYS A 125 15.92 9.39 -18.69
N ASN A 126 15.66 9.21 -17.39
CA ASN A 126 15.88 7.95 -16.70
C ASN A 126 14.61 7.10 -16.68
N LYS A 127 14.79 5.79 -16.88
CA LYS A 127 13.70 4.78 -16.82
C LYS A 127 13.93 3.86 -15.64
N TYR A 128 12.89 3.65 -14.85
CA TYR A 128 12.87 2.76 -13.70
C TYR A 128 11.76 1.74 -13.87
N SER A 129 12.04 0.49 -13.53
CA SER A 129 11.05 -0.58 -13.59
C SER A 129 10.59 -0.92 -12.19
N PHE A 130 9.28 -1.09 -11.99
CA PHE A 130 8.70 -1.52 -10.72
C PHE A 130 7.63 -2.59 -10.96
N GLN A 131 7.31 -3.35 -9.92
CA GLN A 131 6.32 -4.40 -10.00
C GLN A 131 4.95 -3.83 -10.38
N ASN A 132 4.21 -4.57 -11.22
CA ASN A 132 2.83 -4.20 -11.56
C ASN A 132 1.96 -4.19 -10.29
N PRO A 133 1.43 -3.01 -9.88
CA PRO A 133 0.67 -2.89 -8.64
C PRO A 133 -0.69 -3.59 -8.70
N LEU A 134 -1.28 -3.77 -9.88
CA LEU A 134 -2.51 -4.55 -10.04
C LEU A 134 -2.28 -6.04 -9.72
N LYS A 135 -1.13 -6.59 -10.13
CA LYS A 135 -0.76 -7.98 -9.78
C LYS A 135 -0.40 -8.11 -8.29
N GLN A 136 0.12 -7.04 -7.69
CA GLN A 136 0.39 -6.97 -6.26
C GLN A 136 -0.92 -7.02 -5.48
N THR A 137 -1.86 -6.10 -5.77
CA THR A 137 -3.16 -6.04 -5.09
C THR A 137 -4.02 -7.28 -5.33
N PHE A 138 -3.94 -7.89 -6.52
CA PHE A 138 -4.62 -9.15 -6.80
C PHE A 138 -4.15 -10.28 -5.89
N ARG A 139 -2.83 -10.38 -5.63
CA ARG A 139 -2.30 -11.37 -4.67
C ARG A 139 -2.70 -11.05 -3.24
N GLN A 140 -2.64 -9.78 -2.83
CA GLN A 140 -3.10 -9.32 -1.53
C GLN A 140 -4.57 -9.68 -1.30
N LYS A 141 -5.43 -9.46 -2.30
CA LYS A 141 -6.85 -9.82 -2.28
C LYS A 141 -7.05 -11.32 -1.99
N LYS A 142 -6.35 -12.20 -2.72
CA LYS A 142 -6.44 -13.66 -2.51
C LYS A 142 -5.99 -14.07 -1.10
N VAL A 143 -4.90 -13.49 -0.61
CA VAL A 143 -4.40 -13.78 0.73
C VAL A 143 -5.38 -13.29 1.79
N LEU A 144 -5.92 -12.07 1.65
CA LEU A 144 -6.88 -11.48 2.58
C LEU A 144 -8.21 -12.26 2.60
N SER A 145 -8.75 -12.62 1.42
CA SER A 145 -9.94 -13.45 1.28
C SER A 145 -9.80 -14.75 2.06
N LYS A 146 -8.70 -15.47 1.84
CA LYS A 146 -8.42 -16.72 2.54
C LYS A 146 -8.21 -16.52 4.05
N TYR A 147 -7.56 -15.44 4.46
CA TYR A 147 -7.25 -15.16 5.86
C TYR A 147 -8.49 -14.83 6.68
N LEU A 148 -9.42 -14.06 6.11
CA LEU A 148 -10.67 -13.63 6.75
C LEU A 148 -11.85 -14.57 6.48
N ASP A 149 -11.69 -15.58 5.61
CA ASP A 149 -12.77 -16.43 5.11
C ASP A 149 -13.94 -15.62 4.52
N VAL A 150 -13.60 -14.65 3.67
CA VAL A 150 -14.52 -13.74 2.98
C VAL A 150 -14.39 -13.95 1.47
N GLU A 151 -15.50 -13.93 0.74
CA GLU A 151 -15.49 -14.08 -0.71
C GLU A 151 -14.65 -13.00 -1.40
N GLU A 152 -13.88 -13.39 -2.42
CA GLU A 152 -13.08 -12.43 -3.21
C GLU A 152 -13.94 -11.35 -3.87
N THR A 153 -15.21 -11.63 -4.17
CA THR A 153 -16.18 -10.68 -4.73
C THR A 153 -16.47 -9.49 -3.81
N HIS A 154 -16.37 -9.69 -2.50
CA HIS A 154 -16.57 -8.65 -1.48
C HIS A 154 -15.30 -7.81 -1.22
N ILE A 155 -14.18 -8.13 -1.86
CA ILE A 155 -12.93 -7.40 -1.72
C ILE A 155 -12.62 -6.65 -3.01
N GLN A 156 -12.55 -5.34 -2.92
CA GLN A 156 -12.15 -4.45 -4.00
C GLN A 156 -10.70 -4.04 -3.86
N THR A 157 -10.01 -3.83 -4.98
CA THR A 157 -8.62 -3.39 -4.98
C THR A 157 -8.48 -2.06 -5.70
N VAL A 158 -7.70 -1.16 -5.12
CA VAL A 158 -7.44 0.17 -5.67
C VAL A 158 -5.95 0.45 -5.62
N VAL A 159 -5.40 0.97 -6.71
CA VAL A 159 -4.03 1.49 -6.74
C VAL A 159 -4.09 3.01 -6.80
N CYS A 160 -3.51 3.67 -5.81
CA CYS A 160 -3.54 5.12 -5.68
C CYS A 160 -2.14 5.73 -5.88
N PHE A 161 -1.95 6.46 -6.97
CA PHE A 161 -0.74 7.23 -7.22
C PHE A 161 -0.85 8.60 -6.57
N VAL A 162 -0.05 8.86 -5.52
CA VAL A 162 -0.12 10.09 -4.72
C VAL A 162 0.96 11.11 -5.05
N GLY A 163 1.96 10.72 -5.82
CA GLY A 163 3.02 11.60 -6.35
C GLY A 163 2.57 12.39 -7.58
N ASP A 164 3.45 13.23 -8.11
CA ASP A 164 3.23 13.96 -9.37
C ASP A 164 3.53 13.04 -10.56
N SER A 165 2.62 12.09 -10.80
CA SER A 165 2.71 11.12 -11.88
C SER A 165 1.67 11.40 -12.96
N LYS A 166 2.01 11.07 -14.22
CA LYS A 166 1.12 11.14 -15.38
C LYS A 166 1.09 9.80 -16.09
N PHE A 167 -0.09 9.21 -16.20
CA PHE A 167 -0.27 7.96 -16.95
C PHE A 167 -0.14 8.23 -18.45
N LYS A 168 0.65 7.41 -19.13
CA LYS A 168 0.91 7.50 -20.58
C LYS A 168 0.30 6.33 -21.36
N THR A 169 -0.29 5.39 -20.65
CA THR A 169 -1.05 4.27 -21.18
C THR A 169 -2.42 4.26 -20.56
N GLU A 170 -3.38 3.66 -21.21
CA GLU A 170 -4.71 3.42 -20.70
C GLU A 170 -4.63 2.41 -19.55
N LEU A 171 -5.29 2.71 -18.43
CA LEU A 171 -5.26 1.91 -17.22
C LEU A 171 -6.70 1.66 -16.73
N PRO A 172 -6.93 0.58 -15.97
CA PRO A 172 -8.24 0.28 -15.40
C PRO A 172 -8.73 1.38 -14.45
N SER A 173 -10.04 1.46 -14.26
CA SER A 173 -10.71 2.46 -13.43
C SER A 173 -10.33 2.44 -11.95
N ASN A 174 -9.78 1.34 -11.47
CA ASN A 174 -9.27 1.19 -10.10
C ASN A 174 -7.81 1.66 -9.92
N VAL A 175 -7.19 2.23 -10.96
CA VAL A 175 -5.88 2.90 -10.88
C VAL A 175 -6.09 4.39 -10.90
N LEU A 176 -5.82 5.05 -9.79
CA LEU A 176 -6.20 6.43 -9.56
C LEU A 176 -4.99 7.33 -9.30
N SER A 177 -5.03 8.57 -9.79
CA SER A 177 -4.16 9.66 -9.34
C SER A 177 -4.86 10.64 -8.40
N SER A 178 -6.20 10.55 -8.32
CA SER A 178 -7.05 11.38 -7.45
C SER A 178 -8.44 10.75 -7.32
N GLY A 179 -9.27 11.28 -6.41
CA GLY A 179 -10.68 10.88 -6.29
C GLY A 179 -10.92 9.53 -5.62
N LEU A 180 -9.97 9.02 -4.82
CA LEU A 180 -10.08 7.74 -4.11
C LEU A 180 -11.39 7.62 -3.31
N GLY A 181 -11.77 8.64 -2.53
CA GLY A 181 -13.03 8.62 -1.78
C GLY A 181 -14.27 8.57 -2.67
N ARG A 182 -14.25 9.22 -3.84
CA ARG A 182 -15.35 9.13 -4.81
C ARG A 182 -15.44 7.72 -5.39
N TYR A 183 -14.31 7.11 -5.73
CA TYR A 183 -14.28 5.73 -6.23
C TYR A 183 -14.85 4.75 -5.21
N ILE A 184 -14.45 4.84 -3.95
CA ILE A 184 -14.95 3.95 -2.89
C ILE A 184 -16.46 4.13 -2.66
N LYS A 185 -16.96 5.37 -2.69
CA LYS A 185 -18.39 5.68 -2.52
C LYS A 185 -19.30 5.21 -3.68
N GLN A 186 -18.77 4.69 -4.77
CA GLN A 186 -19.56 4.05 -5.83
C GLN A 186 -20.12 2.70 -5.41
N PHE A 187 -19.50 2.03 -4.44
CA PHE A 187 -19.97 0.76 -3.87
C PHE A 187 -20.98 1.08 -2.77
N GLN A 188 -22.24 0.74 -2.98
CA GLN A 188 -23.35 1.06 -2.07
C GLN A 188 -24.16 -0.17 -1.66
N ASP A 189 -23.98 -1.29 -2.35
CA ASP A 189 -24.63 -2.55 -2.01
C ASP A 189 -24.03 -3.12 -0.73
N THR A 190 -24.86 -3.43 0.24
CA THR A 190 -24.44 -4.07 1.48
C THR A 190 -24.12 -5.54 1.21
N VAL A 191 -22.83 -5.89 1.31
CA VAL A 191 -22.31 -7.24 1.04
C VAL A 191 -21.74 -7.90 2.29
N LEU A 192 -21.49 -7.14 3.36
CA LEU A 192 -21.02 -7.65 4.66
C LEU A 192 -22.03 -7.33 5.74
N SER A 193 -22.34 -8.32 6.56
CA SER A 193 -23.17 -8.16 7.76
C SER A 193 -22.41 -7.46 8.90
N ASN A 194 -23.13 -6.93 9.88
CA ASN A 194 -22.50 -6.32 11.05
C ASN A 194 -21.64 -7.33 11.85
N ASP A 195 -22.01 -8.60 11.86
CA ASP A 195 -21.25 -9.65 12.56
C ASP A 195 -19.91 -9.95 11.83
N GLU A 196 -19.90 -9.92 10.50
CA GLU A 196 -18.68 -10.07 9.70
C GLU A 196 -17.74 -8.87 9.85
N ILE A 197 -18.28 -7.66 9.99
CA ILE A 197 -17.51 -6.44 10.22
C ILE A 197 -16.91 -6.40 11.64
N ALA A 198 -17.57 -7.03 12.61
CA ALA A 198 -17.15 -7.04 14.02
C ALA A 198 -16.06 -8.09 14.33
N ARG A 199 -15.90 -9.09 13.48
CA ARG A 199 -14.84 -10.12 13.58
C ARG A 199 -13.46 -9.56 13.27
#